data_a8fe925787419366557fb5d77f519997
#
_entry.id   a8fe925787419366557fb5d77f519997
#
_cell.length_a   1.000
_cell.length_b   1.000
_cell.length_c   1.000
_cell.angle_alpha   90.00
_cell.angle_beta   90.00
_cell.angle_gamma   90.00
#
_symmetry.space_group_name_H-M   'P 1'
#
loop_
_entity.id
_entity.type
_entity.pdbx_description
1 polymer ?
#
loop_
_entity_poly.entity_id
_entity_poly.type
_entity_poly.pdbx_seq_one_letter_code
_entity_poly.pdbx_strand_id
1 'polypeptide(L)'
;EIYSRIYFDQPPLSFASIPGMLEKTIILDGFSKTYAMTGWRMGYGIMPGWLVEAVNKLMVNSNSCTASFTQRAGIAALNGPQDGVAAMVEEFRRRRDAFCAGLNSLPGFRCAIPGGAFYAFPNITGTGLSSEALFDALLEHAGVASLSGTAFGAYGEGYLRFSIANSYEKLMAAVERIRQFLKSR
;
A
#
# COMPACT_ATOMS: atom_id res chain seq x y z
N GLU A 1 4.97 9.29 4.69
CA GLU A 1 4.10 8.54 5.65
C GLU A 1 2.72 8.25 5.06
N ILE A 2 2.66 7.94 3.78
CA ILE A 2 1.39 7.85 3.00
C ILE A 2 0.37 6.83 3.54
N TYR A 3 0.79 5.88 4.37
CA TYR A 3 -0.06 4.89 5.02
C TYR A 3 -0.24 5.13 6.52
N SER A 4 0.12 6.30 7.04
CA SER A 4 0.11 6.64 8.46
C SER A 4 -1.21 6.34 9.19
N ARG A 5 -2.35 6.38 8.47
CA ARG A 5 -3.69 6.10 9.00
C ARG A 5 -4.23 4.72 8.60
N ILE A 6 -3.50 3.95 7.78
CA ILE A 6 -3.91 2.60 7.36
C ILE A 6 -3.02 1.58 8.08
N TYR A 7 -3.32 1.37 9.35
CA TYR A 7 -2.67 0.38 10.20
C TYR A 7 -3.71 -0.46 10.95
N PHE A 8 -3.34 -1.65 11.35
CA PHE A 8 -4.28 -2.62 11.89
C PHE A 8 -4.03 -2.94 13.37
N ASP A 9 -2.78 -2.98 13.79
CA ASP A 9 -2.41 -3.42 15.13
C ASP A 9 -1.80 -2.28 15.94
N GLN A 10 -0.73 -1.67 15.45
CA GLN A 10 0.00 -0.59 16.11
C GLN A 10 0.11 0.62 15.16
N PRO A 11 -0.08 1.84 15.66
CA PRO A 11 0.18 3.02 14.84
C PRO A 11 1.66 3.05 14.43
N PRO A 12 1.96 3.49 13.20
CA PRO A 12 3.36 3.65 12.77
C PRO A 12 4.04 4.75 13.59
N LEU A 13 5.30 4.53 13.92
CA LEU A 13 6.13 5.56 14.54
C LEU A 13 6.61 6.53 13.46
N SER A 14 6.26 7.81 13.58
CA SER A 14 6.85 8.84 12.75
C SER A 14 8.31 9.08 13.17
N PHE A 15 9.21 9.14 12.21
CA PHE A 15 10.62 9.44 12.50
C PHE A 15 10.80 10.82 13.16
N ALA A 16 9.93 11.77 12.81
CA ALA A 16 9.93 13.11 13.42
C ALA A 16 9.50 13.12 14.91
N SER A 17 8.87 12.05 15.41
CA SER A 17 8.50 11.93 16.82
C SER A 17 9.66 11.50 17.74
N ILE A 18 10.79 11.09 17.15
CA ILE A 18 11.99 10.71 17.91
C ILE A 18 12.67 11.99 18.43
N PRO A 19 13.07 12.06 19.72
CA PRO A 19 13.70 13.26 20.27
C PRO A 19 14.87 13.75 19.41
N GLY A 20 14.87 15.04 19.05
CA GLY A 20 15.90 15.68 18.24
C GLY A 20 15.85 15.38 16.73
N MET A 21 14.86 14.63 16.24
CA MET A 21 14.74 14.30 14.82
C MET A 21 13.80 15.20 14.03
N LEU A 22 12.93 15.98 14.68
CA LEU A 22 11.99 16.87 13.99
C LEU A 22 12.71 17.82 13.01
N GLU A 23 13.77 18.48 13.47
CA GLU A 23 14.55 19.43 12.67
C GLU A 23 15.46 18.79 11.61
N LYS A 24 15.51 17.47 11.56
CA LYS A 24 16.31 16.67 10.61
C LYS A 24 15.47 15.83 9.68
N THR A 25 14.13 15.94 9.77
CA THR A 25 13.21 15.08 9.06
C THR A 25 12.36 15.88 8.08
N ILE A 26 12.19 15.34 6.90
CA ILE A 26 11.15 15.76 5.95
C ILE A 26 10.10 14.65 5.91
N ILE A 27 8.88 14.94 6.34
CA ILE A 27 7.75 14.04 6.20
C ILE A 27 7.06 14.33 4.87
N LEU A 28 6.88 13.30 4.05
CA LEU A 28 6.04 13.35 2.86
C LEU A 28 4.80 12.52 3.12
N ASP A 29 3.64 13.14 2.97
CA ASP A 29 2.35 12.47 3.14
C ASP A 29 1.33 12.99 2.12
N GLY A 30 0.13 12.44 2.11
CA GLY A 30 -0.89 12.86 1.17
C GLY A 30 -2.26 12.25 1.41
N PHE A 31 -3.20 12.68 0.60
CA PHE A 31 -4.61 12.34 0.72
C PHE A 31 -5.01 11.07 -0.03
N SER A 32 -4.13 10.59 -0.91
CA SER A 32 -4.42 9.50 -1.84
C SER A 32 -4.90 8.22 -1.17
N LYS A 33 -4.31 7.85 -0.02
CA LYS A 33 -4.56 6.56 0.64
C LYS A 33 -5.54 6.71 1.80
N THR A 34 -5.21 7.55 2.77
CA THR A 34 -6.05 7.77 3.95
C THR A 34 -7.48 8.20 3.60
N TYR A 35 -7.64 9.06 2.61
CA TYR A 35 -8.94 9.64 2.23
C TYR A 35 -9.48 9.09 0.91
N ALA A 36 -8.87 8.02 0.37
CA ALA A 36 -9.25 7.44 -0.93
C ALA A 36 -9.27 8.48 -2.09
N MET A 37 -8.39 9.48 -2.04
CA MET A 37 -8.33 10.63 -2.95
C MET A 37 -7.20 10.49 -3.99
N THR A 38 -7.00 9.30 -4.56
CA THR A 38 -5.91 9.08 -5.53
C THR A 38 -6.01 9.96 -6.77
N GLY A 39 -7.21 10.17 -7.30
CA GLY A 39 -7.48 11.01 -8.47
C GLY A 39 -7.36 12.51 -8.21
N TRP A 40 -7.39 12.96 -6.97
CA TRP A 40 -7.30 14.37 -6.59
C TRP A 40 -5.88 14.95 -6.67
N ARG A 41 -4.87 14.10 -6.76
CA ARG A 41 -3.46 14.46 -6.95
C ARG A 41 -2.93 15.48 -5.94
N MET A 42 -3.13 15.23 -4.65
CA MET A 42 -2.70 16.12 -3.57
C MET A 42 -1.87 15.37 -2.53
N GLY A 43 -0.75 15.97 -2.19
CA GLY A 43 0.12 15.59 -1.09
C GLY A 43 0.75 16.83 -0.47
N TYR A 44 1.50 16.65 0.59
CA TYR A 44 2.18 17.72 1.29
C TYR A 44 3.51 17.23 1.89
N GLY A 45 4.40 18.19 2.12
CA GLY A 45 5.63 17.96 2.86
C GLY A 45 5.65 18.79 4.15
N ILE A 46 6.07 18.19 5.25
CA ILE A 46 6.37 18.88 6.51
C ILE A 46 7.87 18.83 6.68
N MET A 47 8.50 19.99 6.84
CA MET A 47 9.95 20.10 6.83
C MET A 47 10.43 21.26 7.70
N PRO A 48 11.73 21.30 8.08
CA PRO A 48 12.31 22.44 8.79
C PRO A 48 12.13 23.75 8.03
N GLY A 49 11.82 24.83 8.75
CA GLY A 49 11.44 26.13 8.16
C GLY A 49 12.47 26.70 7.19
N TRP A 50 13.77 26.49 7.45
CA TRP A 50 14.85 26.96 6.58
C TRP A 50 14.83 26.34 5.17
N LEU A 51 14.17 25.18 5.00
CA LEU A 51 14.11 24.48 3.72
C LEU A 51 12.88 24.85 2.89
N VAL A 52 11.82 25.35 3.53
CA VAL A 52 10.49 25.57 2.92
C VAL A 52 10.56 26.46 1.69
N GLU A 53 11.28 27.59 1.77
CA GLU A 53 11.37 28.56 0.67
C GLU A 53 12.04 27.94 -0.57
N ALA A 54 13.14 27.22 -0.38
CA ALA A 54 13.87 26.58 -1.47
C ALA A 54 13.02 25.48 -2.14
N VAL A 55 12.35 24.63 -1.35
CA VAL A 55 11.48 23.59 -1.86
C VAL A 55 10.27 24.19 -2.59
N ASN A 56 9.64 25.22 -2.02
CA ASN A 56 8.51 25.89 -2.66
C ASN A 56 8.90 26.48 -4.03
N LYS A 57 10.07 27.12 -4.12
CA LYS A 57 10.59 27.63 -5.40
C LYS A 57 10.76 26.53 -6.45
N LEU A 58 11.29 25.37 -6.06
CA LEU A 58 11.44 24.21 -6.94
C LEU A 58 10.07 23.65 -7.36
N MET A 59 9.14 23.52 -6.42
CA MET A 59 7.79 22.99 -6.69
C MET A 59 6.99 23.89 -7.65
N VAL A 60 7.04 25.21 -7.46
CA VAL A 60 6.37 26.16 -8.36
C VAL A 60 6.90 26.03 -9.79
N ASN A 61 8.21 25.81 -9.97
CA ASN A 61 8.83 25.72 -11.28
C ASN A 61 8.73 24.30 -11.92
N SER A 62 8.47 23.26 -11.13
CA SER A 62 8.33 21.89 -11.65
C SER A 62 6.86 21.46 -11.83
N ASN A 63 6.00 21.76 -10.87
CA ASN A 63 4.63 21.25 -10.80
C ASN A 63 3.57 22.37 -10.78
N SER A 64 3.99 23.64 -10.70
CA SER A 64 3.11 24.79 -10.45
C SER A 64 2.44 24.71 -9.07
N CYS A 65 1.18 24.33 -9.00
CA CYS A 65 0.49 24.12 -7.73
C CYS A 65 -0.64 23.08 -7.87
N THR A 66 -1.05 22.53 -6.73
CA THR A 66 -2.26 21.72 -6.64
C THR A 66 -3.48 22.60 -6.96
N ALA A 67 -4.45 22.07 -7.72
CA ALA A 67 -5.67 22.76 -8.07
C ALA A 67 -6.39 23.32 -6.84
N SER A 68 -6.88 24.56 -6.92
CA SER A 68 -7.45 25.29 -5.78
C SER A 68 -8.65 24.57 -5.14
N PHE A 69 -9.51 23.95 -5.96
CA PHE A 69 -10.64 23.18 -5.45
C PHE A 69 -10.18 21.89 -4.72
N THR A 70 -9.09 21.27 -5.16
CA THR A 70 -8.49 20.12 -4.47
C THR A 70 -7.95 20.53 -3.10
N GLN A 71 -7.33 21.71 -2.96
CA GLN A 71 -6.88 22.22 -1.67
C GLN A 71 -8.07 22.42 -0.71
N ARG A 72 -9.21 22.92 -1.20
CA ARG A 72 -10.45 23.04 -0.41
C ARG A 72 -10.98 21.67 0.02
N ALA A 73 -10.94 20.68 -0.87
CA ALA A 73 -11.30 19.30 -0.52
C ALA A 73 -10.37 18.71 0.54
N GLY A 74 -9.06 19.03 0.50
CA GLY A 74 -8.10 18.62 1.53
C GLY A 74 -8.42 19.22 2.91
N ILE A 75 -8.80 20.49 2.97
CA ILE A 75 -9.26 21.12 4.22
C ILE A 75 -10.47 20.37 4.78
N ALA A 76 -11.45 20.05 3.93
CA ALA A 76 -12.63 19.30 4.33
C ALA A 76 -12.26 17.87 4.81
N ALA A 77 -11.33 17.19 4.15
CA ALA A 77 -10.87 15.88 4.55
C ALA A 77 -10.18 15.88 5.93
N LEU A 78 -9.35 16.89 6.21
CA LEU A 78 -8.63 17.00 7.49
C LEU A 78 -9.55 17.39 8.65
N ASN A 79 -10.49 18.31 8.44
CA ASN A 79 -11.33 18.89 9.50
C ASN A 79 -12.72 18.23 9.61
N GLY A 80 -13.10 17.44 8.62
CA GLY A 80 -14.38 16.75 8.60
C GLY A 80 -14.38 15.47 9.46
N PRO A 81 -15.54 14.78 9.53
CA PRO A 81 -15.67 13.51 10.24
C PRO A 81 -14.67 12.47 9.73
N GLN A 82 -14.08 11.70 10.65
CA GLN A 82 -13.09 10.66 10.33
C GLN A 82 -13.67 9.25 10.32
N ASP A 83 -14.96 9.10 10.56
CA ASP A 83 -15.64 7.79 10.64
C ASP A 83 -15.50 6.98 9.35
N GLY A 84 -15.53 7.66 8.19
CA GLY A 84 -15.32 7.01 6.89
C GLY A 84 -13.92 6.41 6.75
N VAL A 85 -12.90 7.06 7.31
CA VAL A 85 -11.52 6.52 7.33
C VAL A 85 -11.47 5.29 8.23
N ALA A 86 -12.06 5.35 9.42
CA ALA A 86 -12.08 4.23 10.35
C ALA A 86 -12.82 3.01 9.75
N ALA A 87 -13.97 3.23 9.13
CA ALA A 87 -14.73 2.17 8.46
C ALA A 87 -13.94 1.53 7.29
N MET A 88 -13.24 2.33 6.50
CA MET A 88 -12.39 1.85 5.42
C MET A 88 -11.23 0.99 5.96
N VAL A 89 -10.59 1.41 7.04
CA VAL A 89 -9.48 0.66 7.66
C VAL A 89 -9.97 -0.68 8.21
N GLU A 90 -11.15 -0.71 8.83
CA GLU A 90 -11.74 -1.96 9.33
C GLU A 90 -12.08 -2.92 8.18
N GLU A 91 -12.59 -2.42 7.08
CA GLU A 91 -12.81 -3.25 5.89
C GLU A 91 -11.48 -3.77 5.30
N PHE A 92 -10.42 -2.97 5.31
CA PHE A 92 -9.10 -3.45 4.93
C PHE A 92 -8.55 -4.52 5.88
N ARG A 93 -8.81 -4.39 7.18
CA ARG A 93 -8.47 -5.42 8.18
C ARG A 93 -9.15 -6.75 7.84
N ARG A 94 -10.46 -6.73 7.61
CA ARG A 94 -11.25 -7.91 7.23
C ARG A 94 -10.72 -8.57 5.96
N ARG A 95 -10.39 -7.76 4.93
CA ARG A 95 -9.84 -8.26 3.67
C ARG A 95 -8.44 -8.84 3.86
N ARG A 96 -7.57 -8.17 4.61
CA ARG A 96 -6.23 -8.64 4.96
C ARG A 96 -6.29 -10.02 5.59
N ASP A 97 -7.09 -10.17 6.64
CA ASP A 97 -7.15 -11.41 7.40
C ASP A 97 -7.62 -12.58 6.53
N ALA A 98 -8.70 -12.38 5.77
CA ALA A 98 -9.22 -13.40 4.89
C ALA A 98 -8.24 -13.74 3.74
N PHE A 99 -7.66 -12.72 3.11
CA PHE A 99 -6.75 -12.93 1.98
C PHE A 99 -5.43 -13.59 2.41
N CYS A 100 -4.83 -13.15 3.52
CA CYS A 100 -3.62 -13.78 4.06
C CYS A 100 -3.87 -15.23 4.50
N ALA A 101 -5.01 -15.50 5.14
CA ALA A 101 -5.40 -16.87 5.47
C ALA A 101 -5.60 -17.72 4.20
N GLY A 102 -6.25 -17.16 3.18
CA GLY A 102 -6.40 -17.78 1.87
C GLY A 102 -5.07 -18.12 1.22
N LEU A 103 -4.13 -17.16 1.17
CA LEU A 103 -2.79 -17.39 0.62
C LEU A 103 -2.03 -18.46 1.40
N ASN A 104 -2.09 -18.44 2.74
CA ASN A 104 -1.45 -19.44 3.59
C ASN A 104 -2.02 -20.87 3.45
N SER A 105 -3.22 -21.00 2.88
CA SER A 105 -3.81 -22.30 2.55
C SER A 105 -3.37 -22.87 1.19
N LEU A 106 -2.58 -22.10 0.42
CA LEU A 106 -2.06 -22.52 -0.89
C LEU A 106 -0.74 -23.29 -0.74
N PRO A 107 -0.54 -24.37 -1.50
CA PRO A 107 0.75 -25.07 -1.51
C PRO A 107 1.90 -24.13 -1.91
N GLY A 108 2.96 -24.11 -1.10
CA GLY A 108 4.16 -23.34 -1.39
C GLY A 108 4.11 -21.85 -1.07
N PHE A 109 2.98 -21.35 -0.56
CA PHE A 109 2.83 -19.95 -0.13
C PHE A 109 2.98 -19.81 1.39
N ARG A 110 3.64 -18.73 1.81
CA ARG A 110 3.72 -18.30 3.22
C ARG A 110 3.60 -16.79 3.29
N CYS A 111 2.50 -16.30 3.81
CA CYS A 111 2.20 -14.87 3.95
C CYS A 111 2.22 -14.46 5.42
N ALA A 112 3.16 -13.60 5.81
CA ALA A 112 3.07 -12.90 7.08
C ALA A 112 1.88 -11.92 7.03
N ILE A 113 1.16 -11.79 8.15
CA ILE A 113 0.04 -10.86 8.25
C ILE A 113 0.62 -9.45 8.39
N PRO A 114 0.37 -8.52 7.45
CA PRO A 114 0.92 -7.17 7.53
C PRO A 114 0.21 -6.35 8.61
N GLY A 115 0.99 -5.58 9.39
CA GLY A 115 0.46 -4.69 10.42
C GLY A 115 -0.17 -3.39 9.88
N GLY A 116 0.00 -3.09 8.60
CA GLY A 116 -0.54 -1.87 7.97
C GLY A 116 -0.44 -1.90 6.45
N ALA A 117 -0.80 -0.77 5.82
CA ALA A 117 -0.98 -0.62 4.38
C ALA A 117 -2.03 -1.60 3.82
N PHE A 118 -2.09 -1.78 2.52
CA PHE A 118 -3.03 -2.70 1.86
C PHE A 118 -2.32 -3.65 0.90
N TYR A 119 -1.14 -4.14 1.31
CA TYR A 119 -0.37 -5.11 0.54
C TYR A 119 -0.15 -6.40 1.33
N ALA A 120 -0.29 -7.53 0.65
CA ALA A 120 0.19 -8.83 1.11
C ALA A 120 1.44 -9.19 0.31
N PHE A 121 2.47 -9.72 1.00
CA PHE A 121 3.78 -10.02 0.38
C PHE A 121 4.20 -11.46 0.75
N PRO A 122 3.50 -12.48 0.20
CA PRO A 122 3.81 -13.87 0.49
C PRO A 122 5.16 -14.29 -0.09
N ASN A 123 5.88 -15.08 0.69
CA ASN A 123 6.96 -15.93 0.19
C ASN A 123 6.34 -17.06 -0.65
N ILE A 124 6.92 -17.32 -1.83
CA ILE A 124 6.42 -18.32 -2.80
C ILE A 124 7.47 -19.36 -3.15
N THR A 125 8.60 -19.41 -2.45
CA THR A 125 9.71 -20.31 -2.74
C THR A 125 9.29 -21.78 -2.71
N GLY A 126 8.30 -22.13 -1.89
CA GLY A 126 7.76 -23.49 -1.81
C GLY A 126 7.00 -23.94 -3.08
N THR A 127 6.74 -23.05 -4.05
CA THR A 127 6.16 -23.42 -5.35
C THR A 127 7.19 -23.96 -6.33
N GLY A 128 8.49 -23.76 -6.07
CA GLY A 128 9.58 -24.11 -6.96
C GLY A 128 9.74 -23.18 -8.16
N LEU A 129 8.99 -22.09 -8.24
CA LEU A 129 9.08 -21.08 -9.30
C LEU A 129 9.81 -19.83 -8.81
N SER A 130 10.47 -19.11 -9.73
CA SER A 130 10.94 -17.78 -9.47
C SER A 130 9.75 -16.77 -9.36
N SER A 131 10.01 -15.61 -8.76
CA SER A 131 9.03 -14.55 -8.63
C SER A 131 8.44 -14.12 -9.97
N GLU A 132 9.29 -13.96 -10.98
CA GLU A 132 8.89 -13.56 -12.35
C GLU A 132 8.06 -14.66 -13.01
N ALA A 133 8.54 -15.90 -12.99
CA ALA A 133 7.84 -17.01 -13.61
C ALA A 133 6.45 -17.26 -13.01
N LEU A 134 6.30 -17.13 -11.69
CA LEU A 134 4.99 -17.27 -11.06
C LEU A 134 4.09 -16.08 -11.32
N PHE A 135 4.63 -14.86 -11.32
CA PHE A 135 3.92 -13.63 -11.67
C PHE A 135 3.28 -13.74 -13.06
N ASP A 136 4.08 -14.07 -14.08
CA ASP A 136 3.61 -14.23 -15.47
C ASP A 136 2.56 -15.35 -15.58
N ALA A 137 2.85 -16.51 -14.99
CA ALA A 137 1.93 -17.65 -15.05
C ALA A 137 0.58 -17.38 -14.38
N LEU A 138 0.56 -16.67 -13.25
CA LEU A 138 -0.69 -16.29 -12.58
C LEU A 138 -1.50 -15.30 -13.41
N LEU A 139 -0.84 -14.38 -14.08
CA LEU A 139 -1.52 -13.42 -14.97
C LEU A 139 -2.11 -14.13 -16.18
N GLU A 140 -1.31 -14.94 -16.89
CA GLU A 140 -1.69 -15.56 -18.15
C GLU A 140 -2.67 -16.72 -17.98
N HIS A 141 -2.47 -17.58 -16.98
CA HIS A 141 -3.22 -18.82 -16.84
C HIS A 141 -4.28 -18.80 -15.74
N ALA A 142 -4.12 -17.94 -14.72
CA ALA A 142 -5.10 -17.80 -13.64
C ALA A 142 -5.91 -16.49 -13.73
N GLY A 143 -5.50 -15.52 -14.55
CA GLY A 143 -6.12 -14.19 -14.61
C GLY A 143 -6.02 -13.46 -13.27
N VAL A 144 -4.90 -13.66 -12.55
CA VAL A 144 -4.62 -13.02 -11.26
C VAL A 144 -3.41 -12.09 -11.38
N ALA A 145 -3.66 -10.80 -11.26
CA ALA A 145 -2.61 -9.79 -11.28
C ALA A 145 -1.90 -9.69 -9.91
N SER A 146 -0.59 -9.67 -9.94
CA SER A 146 0.30 -9.43 -8.81
C SER A 146 1.48 -8.56 -9.27
N LEU A 147 2.52 -8.44 -8.48
CA LEU A 147 3.82 -7.94 -8.91
C LEU A 147 4.90 -8.90 -8.43
N SER A 148 5.90 -9.14 -9.28
CA SER A 148 7.11 -9.85 -8.86
C SER A 148 7.79 -9.08 -7.73
N GLY A 149 8.25 -9.80 -6.71
CA GLY A 149 9.00 -9.20 -5.61
C GLY A 149 10.30 -8.53 -6.07
N THR A 150 10.90 -9.02 -7.16
CA THR A 150 12.12 -8.45 -7.76
C THR A 150 11.96 -7.01 -8.23
N ALA A 151 10.72 -6.58 -8.53
CA ALA A 151 10.42 -5.17 -8.82
C ALA A 151 10.71 -4.22 -7.64
N PHE A 152 10.93 -4.76 -6.43
CA PHE A 152 11.26 -4.03 -5.20
C PHE A 152 12.72 -4.22 -4.77
N GLY A 153 13.54 -4.81 -5.61
CA GLY A 153 14.96 -5.04 -5.39
C GLY A 153 15.33 -6.53 -5.31
N ALA A 154 16.63 -6.82 -5.32
CA ALA A 154 17.16 -8.19 -5.41
C ALA A 154 16.67 -9.12 -4.28
N TYR A 155 16.45 -8.60 -3.09
CA TYR A 155 15.93 -9.38 -1.95
C TYR A 155 14.43 -9.71 -2.06
N GLY A 156 13.75 -9.22 -3.07
CA GLY A 156 12.36 -9.56 -3.36
C GLY A 156 12.18 -10.87 -4.14
N GLU A 157 13.29 -11.53 -4.55
CA GLU A 157 13.18 -12.86 -5.17
C GLU A 157 12.58 -13.86 -4.19
N GLY A 158 11.71 -14.74 -4.68
CA GLY A 158 10.94 -15.68 -3.87
C GLY A 158 9.67 -15.06 -3.25
N TYR A 159 9.27 -13.87 -3.67
CA TYR A 159 8.07 -13.18 -3.18
C TYR A 159 7.21 -12.63 -4.31
N LEU A 160 5.91 -12.50 -4.04
CA LEU A 160 4.97 -11.73 -4.86
C LEU A 160 4.30 -10.64 -4.02
N ARG A 161 3.93 -9.52 -4.64
CA ARG A 161 3.11 -8.49 -4.00
C ARG A 161 1.70 -8.49 -4.55
N PHE A 162 0.73 -8.65 -3.67
CA PHE A 162 -0.70 -8.47 -3.94
C PHE A 162 -1.24 -7.22 -3.28
N SER A 163 -2.26 -6.60 -3.88
CA SER A 163 -3.01 -5.51 -3.28
C SER A 163 -4.36 -6.04 -2.78
N ILE A 164 -4.71 -5.73 -1.53
CA ILE A 164 -6.03 -6.01 -0.97
C ILE A 164 -7.03 -4.86 -1.19
N ALA A 165 -6.63 -3.81 -1.92
CA ALA A 165 -7.52 -2.71 -2.31
C ALA A 165 -8.46 -3.13 -3.46
N ASN A 166 -9.21 -4.19 -3.23
CA ASN A 166 -10.22 -4.74 -4.13
C ASN A 166 -11.39 -5.30 -3.31
N SER A 167 -12.51 -5.69 -3.94
CA SER A 167 -13.62 -6.26 -3.18
C SER A 167 -13.23 -7.61 -2.54
N TYR A 168 -13.88 -7.95 -1.44
CA TYR A 168 -13.65 -9.21 -0.73
C TYR A 168 -13.85 -10.42 -1.66
N GLU A 169 -14.90 -10.40 -2.46
CA GLU A 169 -15.27 -11.48 -3.39
C GLU A 169 -14.17 -11.70 -4.44
N LYS A 170 -13.62 -10.60 -4.99
CA LYS A 170 -12.53 -10.70 -5.98
C LYS A 170 -11.24 -11.23 -5.35
N LEU A 171 -10.94 -10.87 -4.11
CA LEU A 171 -9.79 -11.39 -3.38
C LEU A 171 -9.93 -12.90 -3.15
N MET A 172 -11.10 -13.36 -2.72
CA MET A 172 -11.35 -14.80 -2.52
C MET A 172 -11.36 -15.56 -3.85
N ALA A 173 -11.92 -14.99 -4.89
CA ALA A 173 -11.84 -15.56 -6.24
C ALA A 173 -10.38 -15.68 -6.73
N ALA A 174 -9.51 -14.70 -6.43
CA ALA A 174 -8.10 -14.79 -6.78
C ALA A 174 -7.41 -15.97 -6.06
N VAL A 175 -7.66 -16.15 -4.76
CA VAL A 175 -7.13 -17.30 -4.00
C VAL A 175 -7.54 -18.63 -4.64
N GLU A 176 -8.82 -18.76 -5.02
CA GLU A 176 -9.31 -20.00 -5.64
C GLU A 176 -8.71 -20.24 -7.02
N ARG A 177 -8.56 -19.21 -7.84
CA ARG A 177 -7.89 -19.30 -9.15
C ARG A 177 -6.44 -19.72 -9.02
N ILE A 178 -5.70 -19.15 -8.06
CA ILE A 178 -4.30 -19.57 -7.77
C ILE A 178 -4.30 -21.04 -7.34
N ARG A 179 -5.22 -21.46 -6.49
CA ARG A 179 -5.35 -22.87 -6.04
C ARG A 179 -5.54 -23.83 -7.21
N GLN A 180 -6.45 -23.48 -8.13
CA GLN A 180 -6.73 -24.29 -9.32
C GLN A 180 -5.50 -24.38 -10.23
N PHE A 181 -4.84 -23.25 -10.47
CA PHE A 181 -3.59 -23.20 -11.24
C PHE A 181 -2.51 -24.09 -10.63
N LEU A 182 -2.29 -24.04 -9.31
CA LEU A 182 -1.27 -24.82 -8.64
C LEU A 182 -1.57 -26.34 -8.67
N LYS A 183 -2.85 -26.74 -8.75
CA LYS A 183 -3.25 -28.15 -8.86
C LYS A 183 -3.12 -28.70 -10.28
N SER A 184 -3.15 -27.85 -11.29
CA SER A 184 -3.07 -28.27 -12.70
C SER A 184 -1.64 -28.41 -13.22
N ARG A 185 -0.66 -28.12 -12.38
CA ARG A 185 0.79 -28.30 -12.66
C ARG A 185 1.30 -29.61 -12.12
#